data_88577bd86e9b82e093b9c5b5859a0e7d
#
_entry.id   88577bd86e9b82e093b9c5b5859a0e7d
#
_cell.length_a   1.000
_cell.length_b   1.000
_cell.length_c   1.000
_cell.angle_alpha   90.00
_cell.angle_beta   90.00
_cell.angle_gamma   90.00
#
_symmetry.space_group_name_H-M   'P 1'
#
loop_
_entity.id
_entity.type
_entity.pdbx_description
1 polymer ?
#
loop_
_entity_poly.entity_id
_entity_poly.type
_entity_poly.pdbx_seq_one_letter_code
_entity_poly.pdbx_strand_id
1 'polypeptide(L)'
;MPSLRRKHLFSSLKLSSPTEKVTGTAEPSSTQSSPTSSRNSSPVSPIDSSISTPATSFSSLENHSSCNIDPDDFFARFRGDIDISDSLPTASTLAEAGEIPIFDADGKGRPFKSLYSGDTAIGERQLILFVRHFYCGACQSYLKALTDSIDRATYFSMPTPTSITIIGCGSPRMIPYYRSTTGTPFTIYAEPSRALYKALHMSWSLSIGPSRPDYMKDISAPAWLAGQVKQIACNEAALKFRGGNWLQIGGEFLFQDGEVRWCHRMRHYRDHTEVRVLRRVLEIDED
;
A
#
# COMPACT_ATOMS: atom_id res chain seq x y z
N MET A 1 32.61 18.99 28.60
CA MET A 1 32.53 17.95 27.55
C MET A 1 31.77 18.57 26.39
N PRO A 2 32.34 18.76 25.19
CA PRO A 2 31.71 19.54 24.14
C PRO A 2 30.72 18.72 23.34
N SER A 3 29.53 19.28 23.16
CA SER A 3 28.42 18.84 22.32
C SER A 3 28.83 18.78 20.83
N LEU A 4 28.84 17.63 20.25
CA LEU A 4 29.00 17.43 18.80
C LEU A 4 27.71 17.83 18.07
N ARG A 5 27.71 19.01 17.48
CA ARG A 5 26.64 19.47 16.56
C ARG A 5 26.62 18.62 15.30
N ARG A 6 25.58 17.80 15.14
CA ARG A 6 25.22 17.23 13.81
C ARG A 6 24.66 18.34 12.91
N LYS A 7 25.53 18.94 12.11
CA LYS A 7 25.16 19.70 10.91
C LYS A 7 25.52 18.79 9.74
N HIS A 8 24.54 18.31 9.00
CA HIS A 8 24.57 17.90 7.60
C HIS A 8 23.44 16.92 7.31
N LEU A 9 22.27 17.43 6.88
CA LEU A 9 21.31 16.64 6.11
C LEU A 9 20.29 17.50 5.34
N PHE A 10 20.67 18.74 5.00
CA PHE A 10 19.93 19.49 3.98
C PHE A 10 20.94 20.27 3.13
N SER A 11 21.53 19.60 2.16
CA SER A 11 22.28 20.26 1.10
C SER A 11 21.36 20.39 -0.12
N SER A 12 21.10 21.63 -0.48
CA SER A 12 20.38 22.07 -1.66
C SER A 12 20.97 21.47 -2.93
N LEU A 13 20.18 20.73 -3.70
CA LEU A 13 20.50 20.41 -5.08
C LEU A 13 20.09 21.60 -5.96
N LYS A 14 21.09 22.35 -6.40
CA LYS A 14 20.98 23.30 -7.52
C LYS A 14 20.93 22.51 -8.82
N LEU A 15 19.89 22.72 -9.61
CA LEU A 15 19.85 22.35 -11.02
C LEU A 15 20.92 23.15 -11.77
N SER A 16 21.75 22.44 -12.53
CA SER A 16 22.48 23.01 -13.67
C SER A 16 22.35 22.02 -14.83
N SER A 17 21.70 22.48 -15.89
CA SER A 17 21.69 21.85 -17.21
C SER A 17 23.04 22.07 -17.92
N PRO A 18 23.47 21.16 -18.77
CA PRO A 18 24.18 21.53 -19.98
C PRO A 18 23.47 21.01 -21.24
N THR A 19 23.21 21.95 -22.11
CA THR A 19 23.00 21.78 -23.55
C THR A 19 24.28 21.37 -24.21
N GLU A 20 24.27 20.28 -24.98
CA GLU A 20 25.23 20.10 -26.03
C GLU A 20 24.60 19.43 -27.26
N LYS A 21 24.68 20.16 -28.37
CA LYS A 21 24.36 19.71 -29.73
C LYS A 21 25.60 18.99 -30.31
N VAL A 22 25.39 17.81 -30.89
CA VAL A 22 26.27 17.33 -31.94
C VAL A 22 25.43 16.72 -33.06
N THR A 23 25.61 17.30 -34.25
CA THR A 23 25.19 16.88 -35.57
C THR A 23 26.12 15.79 -36.09
N GLY A 24 25.59 14.81 -36.82
CA GLY A 24 26.44 13.85 -37.55
C GLY A 24 25.61 12.82 -38.32
N THR A 25 25.50 13.07 -39.59
CA THR A 25 24.93 12.34 -40.74
C THR A 25 25.59 10.98 -40.97
N ALA A 26 24.85 9.95 -41.36
CA ALA A 26 25.01 9.09 -42.55
C ALA A 26 24.24 7.75 -42.44
N GLU A 27 23.35 7.53 -43.37
CA GLU A 27 22.90 6.23 -43.93
C GLU A 27 23.85 5.78 -45.04
N PRO A 28 23.67 4.64 -45.79
CA PRO A 28 22.75 3.49 -45.65
C PRO A 28 23.43 2.12 -45.97
N SER A 29 22.69 1.03 -45.94
CA SER A 29 22.55 -0.09 -46.93
C SER A 29 22.23 -1.43 -46.23
N SER A 30 21.06 -1.97 -46.54
CA SER A 30 20.67 -3.04 -47.46
C SER A 30 21.25 -4.42 -47.13
N THR A 31 20.42 -5.41 -46.88
CA THR A 31 20.03 -6.52 -47.78
C THR A 31 19.20 -7.57 -47.02
N GLN A 32 18.05 -7.79 -47.54
CA GLN A 32 17.28 -9.00 -47.87
C GLN A 32 17.81 -10.39 -47.43
N SER A 33 16.95 -11.20 -46.84
CA SER A 33 16.48 -12.47 -47.42
C SER A 33 15.49 -13.21 -46.50
N SER A 34 14.31 -13.45 -47.04
CA SER A 34 13.40 -14.52 -46.58
C SER A 34 13.86 -15.83 -47.23
N PRO A 35 13.46 -16.99 -46.67
CA PRO A 35 12.63 -17.86 -47.48
C PRO A 35 11.44 -18.52 -46.74
N THR A 36 10.44 -18.65 -47.53
CA THR A 36 9.21 -19.42 -47.55
C THR A 36 9.30 -20.92 -47.20
N SER A 37 8.08 -21.41 -46.86
CA SER A 37 7.56 -22.79 -47.04
C SER A 37 7.74 -23.74 -45.86
N SER A 38 6.74 -24.44 -45.37
CA SER A 38 5.71 -25.18 -46.07
C SER A 38 4.58 -25.63 -45.14
N ARG A 39 3.39 -25.69 -45.72
CA ARG A 39 2.19 -26.32 -45.17
C ARG A 39 2.41 -27.84 -45.00
N ASN A 40 1.88 -28.42 -43.92
CA ASN A 40 1.37 -29.77 -43.93
C ASN A 40 0.09 -29.85 -43.11
N SER A 41 -0.99 -30.02 -43.84
CA SER A 41 -2.30 -30.38 -43.38
C SER A 41 -2.43 -31.89 -43.33
N SER A 42 -2.94 -32.48 -42.26
CA SER A 42 -3.53 -33.79 -42.25
C SER A 42 -4.72 -33.85 -41.29
N PRO A 43 -5.77 -34.57 -41.61
CA PRO A 43 -7.09 -34.39 -41.04
C PRO A 43 -7.30 -35.24 -39.78
N VAL A 44 -8.01 -34.68 -38.81
CA VAL A 44 -8.45 -35.37 -37.60
C VAL A 44 -9.92 -35.74 -37.78
N SER A 45 -10.21 -37.03 -37.71
CA SER A 45 -11.54 -37.63 -37.72
C SER A 45 -12.33 -37.32 -36.44
N PRO A 46 -13.67 -37.30 -36.51
CA PRO A 46 -14.49 -36.97 -35.34
C PRO A 46 -14.61 -38.21 -34.42
N ILE A 47 -14.41 -37.97 -33.13
CA ILE A 47 -14.73 -38.94 -32.09
C ILE A 47 -16.13 -38.60 -31.56
N ASP A 48 -17.03 -39.49 -31.84
CA ASP A 48 -18.36 -39.59 -31.27
C ASP A 48 -18.24 -40.06 -29.82
N SER A 49 -18.75 -39.30 -28.87
CA SER A 49 -18.96 -39.76 -27.50
C SER A 49 -20.22 -39.13 -26.93
N SER A 50 -21.29 -39.85 -27.11
CA SER A 50 -22.53 -39.73 -26.36
C SER A 50 -22.28 -39.95 -24.88
N ILE A 51 -22.35 -38.88 -24.10
CA ILE A 51 -22.49 -38.96 -22.64
C ILE A 51 -23.92 -38.58 -22.28
N SER A 52 -24.68 -39.60 -21.91
CA SER A 52 -26.00 -39.50 -21.32
C SER A 52 -25.93 -38.84 -19.93
N THR A 53 -26.53 -37.69 -19.81
CA THR A 53 -26.82 -37.05 -18.50
C THR A 53 -28.04 -37.71 -17.87
N PRO A 54 -28.01 -38.11 -16.59
CA PRO A 54 -29.23 -38.53 -15.89
C PRO A 54 -30.08 -37.29 -15.58
N ALA A 55 -31.31 -37.32 -16.02
CA ALA A 55 -32.34 -36.37 -15.64
C ALA A 55 -32.67 -36.53 -14.19
N THR A 56 -32.24 -35.57 -13.37
CA THR A 56 -32.71 -35.41 -11.99
C THR A 56 -33.96 -34.55 -12.02
N SER A 57 -35.09 -35.19 -11.77
CA SER A 57 -36.39 -34.57 -11.59
C SER A 57 -36.35 -33.58 -10.42
N PHE A 58 -36.44 -32.28 -10.71
CA PHE A 58 -36.74 -31.26 -9.73
C PHE A 58 -38.25 -31.33 -9.42
N SER A 59 -38.57 -31.92 -8.28
CA SER A 59 -39.86 -31.77 -7.67
C SER A 59 -39.96 -30.37 -7.04
N SER A 60 -41.03 -29.69 -7.37
CA SER A 60 -41.57 -28.45 -6.85
C SER A 60 -41.32 -28.27 -5.37
N LEU A 61 -40.62 -27.23 -4.99
CA LEU A 61 -40.77 -26.57 -3.69
C LEU A 61 -41.14 -25.13 -3.98
N GLU A 62 -42.43 -24.89 -4.02
CA GLU A 62 -43.03 -23.59 -3.82
C GLU A 62 -42.72 -23.16 -2.38
N ASN A 63 -41.92 -22.13 -2.19
CA ASN A 63 -42.10 -21.12 -1.18
C ASN A 63 -41.25 -19.91 -1.55
N HIS A 64 -41.86 -19.01 -2.29
CA HIS A 64 -41.37 -17.65 -2.44
C HIS A 64 -41.54 -16.93 -1.11
N SER A 65 -40.63 -17.15 -0.19
CA SER A 65 -40.33 -16.17 0.84
C SER A 65 -39.45 -15.11 0.15
N SER A 66 -40.04 -13.98 -0.13
CA SER A 66 -39.34 -12.76 -0.53
C SER A 66 -38.26 -12.48 0.51
N CYS A 67 -37.03 -12.86 0.23
CA CYS A 67 -35.88 -12.45 1.02
C CYS A 67 -35.67 -10.97 0.77
N ASN A 68 -36.41 -10.13 1.50
CA ASN A 68 -35.97 -8.77 1.76
C ASN A 68 -34.71 -8.90 2.61
N ILE A 69 -33.58 -9.10 1.97
CA ILE A 69 -32.26 -8.94 2.62
C ILE A 69 -32.12 -7.43 2.77
N ASP A 70 -32.28 -6.97 4.02
CA ASP A 70 -31.91 -5.61 4.38
C ASP A 70 -30.48 -5.38 3.90
N PRO A 71 -30.21 -4.33 3.08
CA PRO A 71 -28.85 -4.00 2.67
C PRO A 71 -27.88 -3.90 3.84
N ASP A 72 -28.36 -3.44 5.00
CA ASP A 72 -27.56 -3.38 6.22
C ASP A 72 -27.25 -4.75 6.80
N ASP A 73 -28.14 -5.75 6.64
CA ASP A 73 -27.88 -7.14 7.06
C ASP A 73 -26.94 -7.88 6.09
N PHE A 74 -26.99 -7.56 4.80
CA PHE A 74 -25.99 -8.07 3.83
C PHE A 74 -24.58 -7.57 4.18
N PHE A 75 -24.43 -6.28 4.50
CA PHE A 75 -23.15 -5.72 4.93
C PHE A 75 -22.79 -6.15 6.37
N ALA A 76 -23.75 -6.44 7.22
CA ALA A 76 -23.51 -6.99 8.56
C ALA A 76 -22.97 -8.42 8.52
N ARG A 77 -23.40 -9.25 7.55
CA ARG A 77 -22.85 -10.60 7.33
C ARG A 77 -21.46 -10.58 6.72
N PHE A 78 -21.09 -9.52 5.99
CA PHE A 78 -19.72 -9.25 5.57
C PHE A 78 -18.87 -8.56 6.66
N ARG A 79 -19.40 -8.28 7.82
CA ARG A 79 -18.64 -8.13 9.05
C ARG A 79 -18.09 -9.51 9.48
N GLY A 80 -17.44 -10.20 8.57
CA GLY A 80 -16.58 -11.30 8.99
C GLY A 80 -15.63 -10.68 10.01
N ASP A 81 -15.83 -11.00 11.30
CA ASP A 81 -14.80 -10.85 12.30
C ASP A 81 -13.62 -11.67 11.80
N ILE A 82 -12.86 -11.06 10.91
CA ILE A 82 -11.54 -11.55 10.63
C ILE A 82 -10.85 -11.30 11.96
N ASP A 83 -10.54 -12.38 12.65
CA ASP A 83 -9.80 -12.36 13.91
C ASP A 83 -8.38 -11.83 13.61
N ILE A 84 -8.32 -10.52 13.36
CA ILE A 84 -7.07 -9.81 13.13
C ILE A 84 -6.56 -9.46 14.52
N SER A 85 -5.59 -10.23 14.93
CA SER A 85 -4.87 -10.01 16.17
C SER A 85 -3.78 -8.95 15.97
N ASP A 86 -3.65 -8.05 16.94
CA ASP A 86 -2.50 -7.13 17.06
C ASP A 86 -1.31 -7.81 17.78
N SER A 87 -1.28 -9.16 17.85
CA SER A 87 -0.14 -9.90 18.36
C SER A 87 1.12 -9.58 17.57
N LEU A 88 2.24 -9.47 18.26
CA LEU A 88 3.52 -9.17 17.63
C LEU A 88 3.93 -10.29 16.67
N PRO A 89 4.50 -9.95 15.49
CA PRO A 89 5.03 -10.95 14.57
C PRO A 89 6.12 -11.79 15.24
N THR A 90 6.14 -13.09 14.93
CA THR A 90 7.21 -13.98 15.40
C THR A 90 8.53 -13.70 14.67
N ALA A 91 9.64 -14.15 15.23
CA ALA A 91 10.95 -14.03 14.58
C ALA A 91 10.98 -14.70 13.19
N SER A 92 10.27 -15.82 13.00
CA SER A 92 10.15 -16.49 11.69
C SER A 92 9.33 -15.64 10.70
N THR A 93 8.23 -15.05 11.17
CA THR A 93 7.43 -14.11 10.36
C THR A 93 8.25 -12.90 9.90
N LEU A 94 9.07 -12.33 10.81
CA LEU A 94 9.92 -11.19 10.49
C LEU A 94 11.07 -11.57 9.55
N ALA A 95 11.62 -12.77 9.68
CA ALA A 95 12.66 -13.29 8.78
C ALA A 95 12.10 -13.43 7.35
N GLU A 96 10.90 -14.01 7.18
CA GLU A 96 10.23 -14.13 5.89
C GLU A 96 9.89 -12.76 5.31
N ALA A 97 9.21 -11.90 6.08
CA ALA A 97 8.83 -10.56 5.66
C ALA A 97 10.04 -9.70 5.30
N GLY A 98 11.14 -9.85 6.03
CA GLY A 98 12.35 -9.06 5.87
C GLY A 98 13.01 -9.16 4.49
N GLU A 99 12.88 -10.29 3.81
CA GLU A 99 13.47 -10.53 2.48
C GLU A 99 12.59 -9.99 1.33
N ILE A 100 11.34 -9.64 1.60
CA ILE A 100 10.43 -9.13 0.57
C ILE A 100 10.87 -7.75 0.11
N PRO A 101 11.00 -7.54 -1.23
CA PRO A 101 11.44 -6.26 -1.75
C PRO A 101 10.38 -5.18 -1.65
N ILE A 102 10.81 -4.00 -1.23
CA ILE A 102 10.06 -2.74 -1.34
C ILE A 102 10.76 -1.83 -2.34
N PHE A 103 10.01 -0.95 -3.01
CA PHE A 103 10.51 -0.17 -4.13
C PHE A 103 10.33 1.34 -3.87
N ASP A 104 11.35 2.13 -4.17
CA ASP A 104 11.28 3.58 -4.17
C ASP A 104 10.57 4.13 -5.43
N ALA A 105 10.49 5.47 -5.56
CA ALA A 105 9.80 6.12 -6.67
C ALA A 105 10.44 5.82 -8.05
N ASP A 106 11.72 5.52 -8.09
CA ASP A 106 12.48 5.18 -9.29
C ASP A 106 12.36 3.69 -9.63
N GLY A 107 11.68 2.91 -8.77
CA GLY A 107 11.52 1.47 -8.92
C GLY A 107 12.74 0.67 -8.45
N LYS A 108 13.67 1.28 -7.74
CA LYS A 108 14.81 0.58 -7.15
C LYS A 108 14.35 -0.19 -5.93
N GLY A 109 14.58 -1.51 -5.96
CA GLY A 109 14.21 -2.42 -4.88
C GLY A 109 15.26 -2.49 -3.77
N ARG A 110 14.77 -2.71 -2.55
CA ARG A 110 15.58 -3.07 -1.38
C ARG A 110 14.78 -4.03 -0.48
N PRO A 111 15.41 -4.93 0.27
CA PRO A 111 14.70 -5.82 1.18
C PRO A 111 14.05 -5.03 2.32
N PHE A 112 12.86 -5.43 2.76
CA PHE A 112 12.11 -4.75 3.82
C PHE A 112 12.92 -4.63 5.12
N LYS A 113 13.68 -5.66 5.49
CA LYS A 113 14.54 -5.66 6.69
C LYS A 113 15.54 -4.49 6.72
N SER A 114 15.92 -3.97 5.57
CA SER A 114 16.85 -2.84 5.48
C SER A 114 16.30 -1.52 6.04
N LEU A 115 15.01 -1.46 6.41
CA LEU A 115 14.41 -0.31 7.10
C LEU A 115 14.67 -0.33 8.60
N TYR A 116 14.82 -1.51 9.20
CA TYR A 116 14.87 -1.66 10.67
C TYR A 116 16.04 -2.51 11.18
N SER A 117 16.95 -2.92 10.30
CA SER A 117 18.16 -3.66 10.66
C SER A 117 19.41 -2.99 10.13
N GLY A 118 20.53 -3.20 10.81
CA GLY A 118 21.85 -2.62 10.50
C GLY A 118 22.29 -1.61 11.55
N ASP A 119 23.53 -1.14 11.43
CA ASP A 119 24.18 -0.29 12.42
C ASP A 119 23.46 1.07 12.64
N THR A 120 22.74 1.56 11.64
CA THR A 120 21.98 2.80 11.70
C THR A 120 20.65 2.66 12.44
N ALA A 121 20.18 1.44 12.69
CA ALA A 121 18.92 1.18 13.40
C ALA A 121 19.12 0.99 14.92
N ILE A 122 20.37 0.88 15.37
CA ILE A 122 20.67 0.66 16.81
C ILE A 122 20.34 1.94 17.59
N GLY A 123 19.49 1.79 18.61
CA GLY A 123 19.06 2.91 19.46
C GLY A 123 18.06 3.86 18.80
N GLU A 124 17.58 3.53 17.60
CA GLU A 124 16.54 4.26 16.88
C GLU A 124 15.28 3.41 16.71
N ARG A 125 14.12 4.07 16.66
CA ARG A 125 12.86 3.41 16.34
C ARG A 125 12.50 3.63 14.88
N GLN A 126 11.78 2.67 14.31
CA GLN A 126 11.27 2.72 12.95
C GLN A 126 9.76 2.53 12.97
N LEU A 127 9.00 3.60 12.79
CA LEU A 127 7.56 3.51 12.59
C LEU A 127 7.28 3.25 11.12
N ILE A 128 6.70 2.10 10.81
CA ILE A 128 6.34 1.70 9.44
C ILE A 128 4.82 1.66 9.31
N LEU A 129 4.30 2.52 8.45
CA LEU A 129 2.87 2.69 8.19
C LEU A 129 2.50 2.01 6.88
N PHE A 130 1.71 0.97 6.93
CA PHE A 130 1.16 0.31 5.76
C PHE A 130 -0.16 0.95 5.38
N VAL A 131 -0.17 1.74 4.31
CA VAL A 131 -1.40 2.30 3.77
C VAL A 131 -2.08 1.29 2.85
N ARG A 132 -3.41 1.35 2.76
CA ARG A 132 -4.19 0.40 1.98
C ARG A 132 -3.80 0.40 0.50
N HIS A 133 -3.91 1.55 -0.13
CA HIS A 133 -3.52 1.79 -1.53
C HIS A 133 -3.41 3.31 -1.78
N PHE A 134 -2.70 3.71 -2.83
CA PHE A 134 -2.39 5.13 -3.05
C PHE A 134 -3.58 6.04 -3.43
N TYR A 135 -4.73 5.47 -3.79
CA TYR A 135 -5.97 6.22 -3.96
C TYR A 135 -6.88 6.21 -2.73
N CYS A 136 -6.46 5.63 -1.61
CA CYS A 136 -7.28 5.56 -0.40
C CYS A 136 -7.39 6.93 0.29
N GLY A 137 -8.56 7.57 0.20
CA GLY A 137 -8.76 8.87 0.83
C GLY A 137 -8.74 8.84 2.36
N ALA A 138 -9.14 7.73 2.99
CA ALA A 138 -8.99 7.57 4.44
C ALA A 138 -7.51 7.57 4.85
N CYS A 139 -6.66 6.82 4.12
CA CYS A 139 -5.22 6.82 4.36
C CYS A 139 -4.59 8.20 4.10
N GLN A 140 -5.06 8.91 3.05
CA GLN A 140 -4.58 10.27 2.75
C GLN A 140 -4.95 11.25 3.87
N SER A 141 -6.18 11.18 4.38
CA SER A 141 -6.63 12.00 5.51
C SER A 141 -5.83 11.69 6.77
N TYR A 142 -5.60 10.41 7.04
CA TYR A 142 -4.76 9.97 8.16
C TYR A 142 -3.33 10.52 8.07
N LEU A 143 -2.68 10.39 6.92
CA LEU A 143 -1.31 10.91 6.74
C LEU A 143 -1.24 12.43 6.83
N LYS A 144 -2.27 13.15 6.39
CA LYS A 144 -2.33 14.61 6.59
C LYS A 144 -2.42 14.95 8.07
N ALA A 145 -3.36 14.32 8.80
CA ALA A 145 -3.51 14.54 10.24
C ALA A 145 -2.22 14.17 11.01
N LEU A 146 -1.56 13.09 10.63
CA LEU A 146 -0.30 12.69 11.22
C LEU A 146 0.82 13.70 10.93
N THR A 147 0.93 14.18 9.68
CA THR A 147 1.92 15.18 9.28
C THR A 147 1.70 16.51 10.00
N ASP A 148 0.45 16.92 10.17
CA ASP A 148 0.09 18.16 10.88
C ASP A 148 0.34 18.02 12.38
N SER A 149 0.21 16.81 12.95
CA SER A 149 0.39 16.50 14.36
C SER A 149 1.86 16.31 14.76
N ILE A 150 2.69 15.80 13.85
CA ILE A 150 4.13 15.60 14.03
C ILE A 150 4.87 16.59 13.13
N ASP A 151 4.87 17.82 13.53
CA ASP A 151 5.63 18.86 12.86
C ASP A 151 7.15 18.64 13.01
N ARG A 152 7.93 19.48 12.35
CA ARG A 152 9.38 19.37 12.37
C ARG A 152 9.96 19.49 13.79
N ALA A 153 9.40 20.36 14.64
CA ALA A 153 9.89 20.56 16.00
C ALA A 153 9.62 19.33 16.85
N THR A 154 8.39 18.81 16.80
CA THR A 154 7.97 17.57 17.47
C THR A 154 8.80 16.38 16.99
N TYR A 155 9.04 16.26 15.69
CA TYR A 155 9.82 15.15 15.12
C TYR A 155 11.25 15.10 15.69
N PHE A 156 11.91 16.25 15.82
CA PHE A 156 13.28 16.30 16.33
C PHE A 156 13.37 16.31 17.87
N SER A 157 12.26 16.50 18.57
CA SER A 157 12.18 16.46 20.04
C SER A 157 11.71 15.13 20.61
N MET A 158 11.42 14.11 19.75
CA MET A 158 11.03 12.78 20.22
C MET A 158 12.06 12.23 21.20
N PRO A 159 11.63 11.64 22.34
CA PRO A 159 12.53 11.08 23.36
C PRO A 159 13.48 10.03 22.79
N THR A 160 12.98 9.18 21.92
CA THR A 160 13.77 8.21 21.14
C THR A 160 13.75 8.61 19.67
N PRO A 161 14.90 8.78 19.00
CA PRO A 161 14.95 9.07 17.58
C PRO A 161 14.12 8.07 16.79
N THR A 162 13.16 8.54 16.03
CA THR A 162 12.22 7.67 15.30
C THR A 162 12.17 8.07 13.85
N SER A 163 12.40 7.14 12.93
CA SER A 163 12.12 7.35 11.52
C SER A 163 10.70 6.90 11.19
N ILE A 164 10.04 7.60 10.27
CA ILE A 164 8.68 7.27 9.82
C ILE A 164 8.74 6.92 8.34
N THR A 165 8.27 5.73 8.00
CA THR A 165 8.25 5.21 6.64
C THR A 165 6.85 4.74 6.27
N ILE A 166 6.41 5.05 5.05
CA ILE A 166 5.10 4.67 4.51
C ILE A 166 5.30 3.60 3.43
N ILE A 167 4.50 2.54 3.48
CA ILE A 167 4.48 1.50 2.45
C ILE A 167 3.06 1.38 1.89
N GLY A 168 2.92 1.44 0.56
CA GLY A 168 1.64 1.28 -0.13
C GLY A 168 1.67 0.12 -1.13
N CYS A 169 0.53 -0.54 -1.36
CA CYS A 169 0.45 -1.68 -2.27
C CYS A 169 0.26 -1.27 -3.76
N GLY A 170 0.45 -0.01 -4.09
CA GLY A 170 0.38 0.48 -5.47
C GLY A 170 1.70 0.41 -6.22
N SER A 171 1.70 0.87 -7.47
CA SER A 171 2.92 0.97 -8.28
C SER A 171 3.89 2.02 -7.71
N PRO A 172 5.21 1.79 -7.76
CA PRO A 172 6.23 2.79 -7.41
C PRO A 172 6.04 4.14 -8.11
N ARG A 173 5.55 4.12 -9.35
CA ARG A 173 5.26 5.34 -10.14
C ARG A 173 4.18 6.23 -9.52
N MET A 174 3.40 5.71 -8.58
CA MET A 174 2.39 6.47 -7.84
C MET A 174 2.96 7.26 -6.66
N ILE A 175 4.18 6.99 -6.24
CA ILE A 175 4.80 7.63 -5.07
C ILE A 175 4.86 9.16 -5.20
N PRO A 176 5.32 9.76 -6.33
CA PRO A 176 5.34 11.22 -6.47
C PRO A 176 3.94 11.85 -6.37
N TYR A 177 2.94 11.22 -7.00
CA TYR A 177 1.54 11.64 -6.91
C TYR A 177 1.03 11.57 -5.46
N TYR A 178 1.28 10.44 -4.78
CA TYR A 178 0.82 10.24 -3.42
C TYR A 178 1.46 11.23 -2.44
N ARG A 179 2.76 11.49 -2.59
CA ARG A 179 3.48 12.52 -1.83
C ARG A 179 2.88 13.91 -2.03
N SER A 180 2.64 14.31 -3.28
CA SER A 180 2.04 15.63 -3.58
C SER A 180 0.62 15.77 -3.05
N THR A 181 -0.16 14.67 -3.04
CA THR A 181 -1.55 14.66 -2.56
C THR A 181 -1.63 14.73 -1.03
N THR A 182 -0.74 14.04 -0.33
CA THR A 182 -0.74 13.97 1.14
C THR A 182 0.08 15.08 1.79
N GLY A 183 1.04 15.66 1.08
CA GLY A 183 2.00 16.64 1.62
C GLY A 183 2.98 16.04 2.63
N THR A 184 2.98 14.71 2.80
CA THR A 184 3.81 14.07 3.82
C THR A 184 5.30 14.19 3.53
N PRO A 185 6.13 14.55 4.53
CA PRO A 185 7.59 14.62 4.40
C PRO A 185 8.25 13.24 4.53
N PHE A 186 7.50 12.23 5.00
CA PHE A 186 8.03 10.91 5.31
C PHE A 186 8.45 10.13 4.07
N THR A 187 9.36 9.16 4.23
CA THR A 187 9.79 8.30 3.14
C THR A 187 8.66 7.36 2.71
N ILE A 188 8.47 7.20 1.39
CA ILE A 188 7.40 6.35 0.83
C ILE A 188 8.03 5.27 -0.03
N TYR A 189 7.61 4.03 0.19
CA TYR A 189 7.90 2.87 -0.65
C TYR A 189 6.61 2.24 -1.18
N ALA A 190 6.75 1.44 -2.20
CA ALA A 190 5.69 0.62 -2.78
C ALA A 190 6.01 -0.86 -2.65
N GLU A 191 4.99 -1.68 -2.37
CA GLU A 191 5.06 -3.15 -2.41
C GLU A 191 3.84 -3.70 -3.20
N PRO A 192 3.92 -3.70 -4.55
CA PRO A 192 2.78 -4.02 -5.40
C PRO A 192 2.30 -5.47 -5.32
N SER A 193 3.15 -6.40 -4.92
CA SER A 193 2.82 -7.83 -4.84
C SER A 193 1.89 -8.16 -3.68
N ARG A 194 1.87 -7.32 -2.64
CA ARG A 194 1.18 -7.54 -1.36
C ARG A 194 1.70 -8.75 -0.57
N ALA A 195 2.86 -9.27 -0.95
CA ALA A 195 3.50 -10.37 -0.24
C ALA A 195 3.86 -9.96 1.19
N LEU A 196 4.35 -8.72 1.37
CA LEU A 196 4.68 -8.16 2.68
C LEU A 196 3.43 -7.97 3.56
N TYR A 197 2.32 -7.50 2.98
CA TYR A 197 1.04 -7.40 3.70
C TYR A 197 0.57 -8.77 4.19
N LYS A 198 0.67 -9.78 3.32
CA LYS A 198 0.30 -11.16 3.66
C LYS A 198 1.22 -11.75 4.73
N ALA A 199 2.54 -11.59 4.59
CA ALA A 199 3.53 -12.10 5.55
C ALA A 199 3.32 -11.50 6.95
N LEU A 200 2.96 -10.20 7.04
CA LEU A 200 2.67 -9.52 8.31
C LEU A 200 1.20 -9.67 8.76
N HIS A 201 0.44 -10.58 8.16
CA HIS A 201 -0.94 -10.92 8.50
C HIS A 201 -1.93 -9.74 8.36
N MET A 202 -1.66 -8.81 7.45
CA MET A 202 -2.63 -7.79 7.06
C MET A 202 -3.57 -8.36 5.99
N SER A 203 -4.85 -8.40 6.31
CA SER A 203 -5.88 -9.05 5.51
C SER A 203 -6.48 -8.13 4.43
N TRP A 204 -7.66 -8.44 3.97
CA TRP A 204 -8.49 -7.62 3.10
C TRP A 204 -9.86 -7.44 3.72
N SER A 205 -10.53 -6.33 3.44
CA SER A 205 -11.85 -6.05 4.00
C SER A 205 -12.67 -5.19 3.05
N LEU A 206 -13.99 -5.41 3.06
CA LEU A 206 -14.99 -4.52 2.45
C LEU A 206 -15.67 -3.63 3.50
N SER A 207 -15.46 -3.89 4.78
CA SER A 207 -16.08 -3.13 5.86
C SER A 207 -15.53 -1.70 5.91
N ILE A 208 -16.45 -0.75 5.97
CA ILE A 208 -16.10 0.68 6.15
C ILE A 208 -15.79 0.98 7.62
N GLY A 209 -16.25 0.11 8.53
CA GLY A 209 -16.13 0.28 9.97
C GLY A 209 -17.32 1.00 10.61
N PRO A 210 -17.52 0.79 11.93
CA PRO A 210 -18.72 1.24 12.65
C PRO A 210 -18.75 2.75 12.90
N SER A 211 -17.59 3.39 13.01
CA SER A 211 -17.47 4.81 13.36
C SER A 211 -16.54 5.56 12.42
N ARG A 212 -16.70 6.88 12.43
CA ARG A 212 -15.80 7.77 11.71
C ARG A 212 -14.63 8.15 12.64
N PRO A 213 -13.38 7.90 12.23
CA PRO A 213 -12.21 8.26 13.03
C PRO A 213 -12.01 9.77 13.09
N ASP A 214 -11.24 10.23 14.09
CA ASP A 214 -10.96 11.64 14.33
C ASP A 214 -10.31 12.32 13.12
N TYR A 215 -9.41 11.67 12.45
CA TYR A 215 -8.72 12.20 11.26
C TYR A 215 -9.62 12.36 10.01
N MET A 216 -10.91 11.99 10.11
CA MET A 216 -11.90 12.17 9.03
C MET A 216 -13.12 13.00 9.46
N LYS A 217 -13.17 13.55 10.68
CA LYS A 217 -14.36 14.22 11.22
C LYS A 217 -14.84 15.38 10.35
N ASP A 218 -13.92 16.17 9.80
CA ASP A 218 -14.23 17.38 9.04
C ASP A 218 -14.57 17.11 7.57
N ILE A 219 -14.52 15.85 7.13
CA ILE A 219 -14.77 15.49 5.73
C ILE A 219 -16.15 14.85 5.60
N SER A 220 -17.07 15.49 4.89
CA SER A 220 -18.37 14.85 4.61
C SER A 220 -18.23 13.64 3.68
N ALA A 221 -19.09 12.63 3.87
CA ALA A 221 -19.04 11.40 3.07
C ALA A 221 -19.17 11.66 1.55
N PRO A 222 -20.10 12.53 1.07
CA PRO A 222 -20.18 12.82 -0.35
C PRO A 222 -18.95 13.57 -0.88
N ALA A 223 -18.36 14.49 -0.12
CA ALA A 223 -17.15 15.19 -0.52
C ALA A 223 -15.95 14.22 -0.59
N TRP A 224 -15.86 13.28 0.35
CA TRP A 224 -14.84 12.23 0.35
C TRP A 224 -14.97 11.34 -0.90
N LEU A 225 -16.17 10.85 -1.21
CA LEU A 225 -16.41 10.01 -2.40
C LEU A 225 -16.12 10.77 -3.70
N ALA A 226 -16.61 12.01 -3.83
CA ALA A 226 -16.32 12.87 -4.98
C ALA A 226 -14.81 13.10 -5.15
N GLY A 227 -14.09 13.30 -4.05
CA GLY A 227 -12.63 13.42 -4.06
C GLY A 227 -11.93 12.18 -4.60
N GLN A 228 -12.39 10.97 -4.21
CA GLN A 228 -11.86 9.70 -4.71
C GLN A 228 -12.04 9.56 -6.22
N VAL A 229 -13.27 9.80 -6.71
CA VAL A 229 -13.58 9.72 -8.14
C VAL A 229 -12.76 10.74 -8.93
N LYS A 230 -12.67 11.98 -8.43
CA LYS A 230 -11.88 13.05 -9.05
C LYS A 230 -10.40 12.68 -9.15
N GLN A 231 -9.82 12.12 -8.11
CA GLN A 231 -8.41 11.69 -8.11
C GLN A 231 -8.13 10.69 -9.23
N ILE A 232 -8.99 9.67 -9.40
CA ILE A 232 -8.83 8.66 -10.45
C ILE A 232 -9.06 9.28 -11.83
N ALA A 233 -10.09 10.11 -11.98
CA ALA A 233 -10.44 10.71 -13.25
C ALA A 233 -9.38 11.69 -13.76
N CYS A 234 -8.80 12.50 -12.86
CA CYS A 234 -7.83 13.54 -13.20
C CYS A 234 -6.38 13.05 -13.28
N ASN A 235 -6.11 11.80 -12.87
CA ASN A 235 -4.76 11.26 -12.96
C ASN A 235 -4.41 10.86 -14.39
N GLU A 236 -3.11 10.79 -14.69
CA GLU A 236 -2.63 10.30 -15.99
C GLU A 236 -3.21 8.93 -16.31
N ALA A 237 -3.56 8.70 -17.57
CA ALA A 237 -4.17 7.43 -18.01
C ALA A 237 -3.33 6.20 -17.61
N ALA A 238 -1.99 6.34 -17.65
CA ALA A 238 -1.06 5.30 -17.25
C ALA A 238 -1.08 4.96 -15.75
N LEU A 239 -1.60 5.85 -14.90
CA LEU A 239 -1.63 5.71 -13.44
C LEU A 239 -3.01 5.34 -12.89
N LYS A 240 -4.10 5.51 -13.65
CA LYS A 240 -5.49 5.36 -13.17
C LYS A 240 -5.77 4.05 -12.44
N PHE A 241 -5.14 2.94 -12.86
CA PHE A 241 -5.33 1.61 -12.27
C PHE A 241 -4.10 1.09 -11.51
N ARG A 242 -3.14 1.97 -11.22
CA ARG A 242 -1.88 1.60 -10.56
C ARG A 242 -1.81 1.94 -9.08
N GLY A 243 -2.91 2.39 -8.50
CA GLY A 243 -2.98 2.77 -7.09
C GLY A 243 -2.84 1.62 -6.09
N GLY A 244 -3.05 0.38 -6.54
CA GLY A 244 -3.03 -0.82 -5.71
C GLY A 244 -4.40 -1.46 -5.54
N ASN A 245 -4.47 -2.52 -4.73
CA ASN A 245 -5.69 -3.28 -4.49
C ASN A 245 -6.61 -2.55 -3.51
N TRP A 246 -7.86 -2.32 -3.93
CA TRP A 246 -8.87 -1.58 -3.16
C TRP A 246 -9.33 -2.28 -1.89
N LEU A 247 -9.24 -3.59 -1.85
CA LEU A 247 -9.67 -4.41 -0.71
C LEU A 247 -8.57 -4.57 0.34
N GLN A 248 -7.31 -4.31 -0.01
CA GLN A 248 -6.20 -4.45 0.91
C GLN A 248 -6.37 -3.48 2.09
N ILE A 249 -6.23 -3.99 3.31
CA ILE A 249 -6.10 -3.18 4.52
C ILE A 249 -4.65 -3.07 4.94
N GLY A 250 -4.34 -2.06 5.73
CA GLY A 250 -2.99 -1.74 6.19
C GLY A 250 -2.78 -2.02 7.66
N GLY A 251 -1.90 -1.24 8.26
CA GLY A 251 -1.56 -1.30 9.68
C GLY A 251 -0.32 -0.47 10.00
N GLU A 252 0.03 -0.41 11.26
CA GLU A 252 1.18 0.30 11.79
C GLU A 252 2.07 -0.67 12.58
N PHE A 253 3.39 -0.53 12.42
CA PHE A 253 4.38 -1.36 13.13
C PHE A 253 5.49 -0.45 13.64
N LEU A 254 5.78 -0.53 14.94
CA LEU A 254 6.90 0.14 15.56
C LEU A 254 8.02 -0.88 15.81
N PHE A 255 9.13 -0.70 15.12
CA PHE A 255 10.33 -1.49 15.30
C PHE A 255 11.32 -0.76 16.21
N GLN A 256 12.05 -1.50 17.01
CA GLN A 256 13.20 -1.05 17.76
C GLN A 256 14.19 -2.22 17.91
N ASP A 257 15.46 -1.96 17.64
CA ASP A 257 16.52 -2.97 17.70
C ASP A 257 16.23 -4.23 16.86
N GLY A 258 15.59 -4.06 15.71
CA GLY A 258 15.23 -5.14 14.79
C GLY A 258 13.98 -5.94 15.14
N GLU A 259 13.33 -5.66 16.26
CA GLU A 259 12.12 -6.32 16.73
C GLU A 259 10.90 -5.39 16.67
N VAL A 260 9.71 -5.94 16.49
CA VAL A 260 8.47 -5.19 16.62
C VAL A 260 8.12 -5.03 18.08
N ARG A 261 8.01 -3.80 18.55
CA ARG A 261 7.61 -3.46 19.93
C ARG A 261 6.13 -3.20 20.06
N TRP A 262 5.49 -2.74 19.00
CA TRP A 262 4.08 -2.49 18.95
C TRP A 262 3.58 -2.63 17.52
N CYS A 263 2.35 -3.10 17.33
CA CYS A 263 1.71 -3.10 16.05
C CYS A 263 0.18 -2.97 16.20
N HIS A 264 -0.43 -2.42 15.16
CA HIS A 264 -1.86 -2.42 14.94
C HIS A 264 -2.14 -2.84 13.51
N ARG A 265 -3.06 -3.78 13.31
CA ARG A 265 -3.53 -4.21 11.99
C ARG A 265 -4.95 -3.74 11.79
N MET A 266 -5.19 -3.03 10.71
CA MET A 266 -6.52 -2.55 10.37
C MET A 266 -7.50 -3.73 10.20
N ARG A 267 -8.72 -3.58 10.73
CA ARG A 267 -9.83 -4.54 10.59
C ARG A 267 -10.81 -4.12 9.52
N HIS A 268 -10.85 -2.82 9.24
CA HIS A 268 -11.75 -2.24 8.26
C HIS A 268 -11.12 -1.03 7.53
N TYR A 269 -11.88 -0.42 6.64
CA TYR A 269 -11.44 0.60 5.71
C TYR A 269 -10.85 1.87 6.36
N ARG A 270 -11.26 2.22 7.56
CA ARG A 270 -10.92 3.46 8.29
C ARG A 270 -10.33 3.17 9.66
N ASP A 271 -9.52 2.12 9.77
CA ASP A 271 -9.03 1.59 11.04
C ASP A 271 -7.53 1.87 11.24
N HIS A 272 -7.02 2.97 10.71
CA HIS A 272 -5.69 3.44 11.13
C HIS A 272 -5.74 3.86 12.61
N THR A 273 -4.68 3.57 13.32
CA THR A 273 -4.53 4.01 14.71
C THR A 273 -4.77 5.51 14.84
N GLU A 274 -5.63 5.92 15.76
CA GLU A 274 -5.87 7.35 16.00
C GLU A 274 -4.56 8.09 16.29
N VAL A 275 -4.39 9.25 15.68
CA VAL A 275 -3.13 10.03 15.77
C VAL A 275 -2.72 10.28 17.22
N ARG A 276 -3.69 10.58 18.11
CA ARG A 276 -3.44 10.75 19.55
C ARG A 276 -2.88 9.48 20.21
N VAL A 277 -3.34 8.29 19.79
CA VAL A 277 -2.83 7.01 20.32
C VAL A 277 -1.42 6.77 19.80
N LEU A 278 -1.19 7.02 18.51
CA LEU A 278 0.14 6.86 17.92
C LEU A 278 1.17 7.80 18.55
N ARG A 279 0.79 9.04 18.90
CA ARG A 279 1.66 9.99 19.62
C ARG A 279 2.10 9.46 20.99
N ARG A 280 1.20 8.78 21.73
CA ARG A 280 1.57 8.11 22.99
C ARG A 280 2.50 6.92 22.75
N VAL A 281 2.21 6.09 21.73
CA VAL A 281 3.11 4.99 21.33
C VAL A 281 4.51 5.49 21.00
N LEU A 282 4.62 6.71 20.47
CA LEU A 282 5.88 7.37 20.16
C LEU A 282 6.44 8.17 21.36
N GLU A 283 5.79 8.13 22.52
CA GLU A 283 6.19 8.86 23.73
C GLU A 283 6.31 10.37 23.48
N ILE A 284 5.49 10.92 22.56
CA ILE A 284 5.45 12.38 22.29
C ILE A 284 4.59 13.08 23.32
N ASP A 285 3.47 12.46 23.69
CA ASP A 285 2.55 12.96 24.71
C ASP A 285 2.68 12.07 25.95
N GLU A 286 2.75 12.70 27.13
CA GLU A 286 2.67 12.00 28.41
C GLU A 286 1.26 11.41 28.60
N ASP A 287 1.14 10.31 29.37
CA ASP A 287 -0.14 9.63 29.68
C ASP A 287 -1.05 10.48 30.59
#